data_a66d9d3290454e35cf8498b54e88b4e0
#
_entry.id   a66d9d3290454e35cf8498b54e88b4e0
#
_cell.length_a   1.000
_cell.length_b   1.000
_cell.length_c   1.000
_cell.angle_alpha   90.00
_cell.angle_beta   90.00
_cell.angle_gamma   90.00
#
_symmetry.space_group_name_H-M   'P 1'
#
loop_
_entity.id
_entity.type
_entity.pdbx_description
1 polymer ?
#
loop_
_entity_poly.entity_id
_entity_poly.type
_entity_poly.pdbx_seq_one_letter_code
_entity_poly.pdbx_strand_id
1 'polypeptide(L)'
;VSTMAESVTTDFNVTDIVGLAMSFRGMDTSKDMYSARTPTTSELIDDVWYEIVDKSAWKTMMDRVNQALPPLEDASADETTGVVGTVGGDPSAIDSIKPDYTGEVAVLNGTDVQGLAAQKAGILKTKGYTAYADSSLEHPTDSIIVYDGTRTGLAKAVGVAKALDIPTANIKANDGSYPTDVDITVVLGTDQAPKR
;
A
#
# COMPACT_ATOMS: atom_id res chain seq x y z
N VAL A 1 -20.88 6.61 -22.58
CA VAL A 1 -20.73 5.24 -23.12
C VAL A 1 -20.33 5.28 -24.58
N SER A 2 -20.90 6.17 -25.43
CA SER A 2 -20.57 6.26 -26.87
C SER A 2 -19.11 6.67 -27.12
N THR A 3 -18.56 7.58 -26.35
CA THR A 3 -17.18 8.10 -26.53
C THR A 3 -16.09 7.04 -26.26
N MET A 4 -16.35 6.06 -25.40
CA MET A 4 -15.42 4.94 -25.16
C MET A 4 -15.42 3.93 -26.31
N ALA A 5 -16.58 3.70 -26.93
CA ALA A 5 -16.69 2.74 -28.01
C ALA A 5 -15.94 3.18 -29.30
N GLU A 6 -15.76 4.47 -29.49
CA GLU A 6 -15.01 5.05 -30.63
C GLU A 6 -13.48 4.94 -30.46
N SER A 7 -13.02 4.70 -29.24
CA SER A 7 -11.58 4.67 -28.89
C SER A 7 -11.00 3.24 -28.81
N VAL A 8 -11.82 2.21 -28.94
CA VAL A 8 -11.40 0.81 -28.80
C VAL A 8 -11.54 0.08 -30.13
N THR A 9 -10.44 -0.41 -30.67
CA THR A 9 -10.46 -1.35 -31.79
C THR A 9 -10.50 -2.76 -31.23
N THR A 10 -11.55 -3.51 -31.53
CA THR A 10 -11.77 -4.88 -31.06
C THR A 10 -12.38 -5.73 -32.17
N ASP A 11 -12.12 -7.01 -32.13
CA ASP A 11 -12.73 -8.05 -32.95
C ASP A 11 -14.05 -8.57 -32.34
N PHE A 12 -14.41 -8.12 -31.14
CA PHE A 12 -15.68 -8.45 -30.51
C PHE A 12 -16.85 -7.73 -31.19
N ASN A 13 -17.91 -8.47 -31.48
CA ASN A 13 -19.17 -7.85 -31.90
C ASN A 13 -19.94 -7.27 -30.71
N VAL A 14 -20.95 -6.47 -30.95
CA VAL A 14 -21.74 -5.80 -29.90
C VAL A 14 -22.38 -6.82 -28.93
N THR A 15 -22.78 -7.98 -29.42
CA THR A 15 -23.39 -9.04 -28.60
C THR A 15 -22.36 -9.62 -27.63
N ASP A 16 -21.12 -9.82 -28.09
CA ASP A 16 -20.02 -10.34 -27.28
C ASP A 16 -19.69 -9.33 -26.16
N ILE A 17 -19.61 -8.04 -26.49
CA ILE A 17 -19.37 -6.96 -25.53
C ILE A 17 -20.46 -6.89 -24.46
N VAL A 18 -21.74 -6.99 -24.88
CA VAL A 18 -22.88 -6.99 -23.94
C VAL A 18 -22.86 -8.26 -23.08
N GLY A 19 -22.57 -9.43 -23.67
CA GLY A 19 -22.43 -10.68 -22.93
C GLY A 19 -21.32 -10.62 -21.87
N LEU A 20 -20.16 -10.07 -22.23
CA LEU A 20 -19.05 -9.85 -21.33
C LEU A 20 -19.42 -8.87 -20.19
N ALA A 21 -20.04 -7.75 -20.53
CA ALA A 21 -20.49 -6.77 -19.54
C ALA A 21 -21.53 -7.37 -18.57
N MET A 22 -22.42 -8.23 -19.05
CA MET A 22 -23.38 -8.94 -18.20
C MET A 22 -22.70 -9.96 -17.29
N SER A 23 -21.64 -10.62 -17.75
CA SER A 23 -20.87 -11.57 -16.93
C SER A 23 -20.19 -10.88 -15.73
N PHE A 24 -19.78 -9.63 -15.90
CA PHE A 24 -19.15 -8.84 -14.84
C PHE A 24 -20.15 -8.03 -13.99
N ARG A 25 -21.45 -8.04 -14.33
CA ARG A 25 -22.43 -7.20 -13.64
C ARG A 25 -22.59 -7.49 -12.15
N GLY A 26 -22.29 -8.71 -11.71
CA GLY A 26 -22.36 -9.12 -10.31
C GLY A 26 -21.01 -9.18 -9.61
N MET A 27 -19.94 -8.82 -10.31
CA MET A 27 -18.60 -8.89 -9.77
C MET A 27 -18.37 -7.80 -8.72
N ASP A 28 -17.95 -8.22 -7.54
CA ASP A 28 -17.48 -7.33 -6.47
C ASP A 28 -15.97 -7.21 -6.61
N THR A 29 -15.51 -6.06 -7.14
CA THR A 29 -14.07 -5.82 -7.38
C THR A 29 -13.24 -5.92 -6.11
N SER A 30 -13.86 -5.74 -4.94
CA SER A 30 -13.21 -5.90 -3.65
C SER A 30 -13.02 -7.36 -3.20
N LYS A 31 -13.62 -8.32 -3.91
CA LYS A 31 -13.57 -9.75 -3.56
C LYS A 31 -13.19 -10.66 -4.73
N ASP A 32 -13.56 -10.23 -5.93
CA ASP A 32 -13.49 -11.10 -7.12
C ASP A 32 -12.31 -10.76 -8.04
N MET A 33 -11.59 -9.64 -7.77
CA MET A 33 -10.42 -9.23 -8.53
C MET A 33 -9.17 -9.27 -7.66
N TYR A 34 -8.10 -9.83 -8.18
CA TYR A 34 -6.80 -9.88 -7.53
C TYR A 34 -5.72 -9.32 -8.44
N SER A 35 -4.78 -8.60 -7.89
CA SER A 35 -3.54 -8.23 -8.55
C SER A 35 -2.37 -8.92 -7.88
N ALA A 36 -1.36 -9.26 -8.67
CA ALA A 36 -0.11 -9.77 -8.16
C ALA A 36 1.02 -9.37 -9.10
N ARG A 37 2.18 -9.08 -8.53
CA ARG A 37 3.39 -8.84 -9.30
C ARG A 37 3.98 -10.17 -9.74
N THR A 38 4.47 -10.24 -10.97
CA THR A 38 5.28 -11.37 -11.42
C THR A 38 6.48 -11.54 -10.49
N PRO A 39 6.70 -12.73 -9.89
CA PRO A 39 7.86 -12.96 -9.04
C PRO A 39 9.14 -12.90 -9.87
N THR A 40 9.95 -11.88 -9.63
CA THR A 40 11.21 -11.62 -10.33
C THR A 40 12.33 -11.34 -9.32
N THR A 41 13.57 -11.51 -9.79
CA THR A 41 14.78 -11.05 -9.10
C THR A 41 15.53 -10.15 -10.07
N SER A 42 15.95 -8.98 -9.58
CA SER A 42 16.78 -8.07 -10.39
C SER A 42 18.20 -8.60 -10.49
N GLU A 43 18.74 -8.70 -11.67
CA GLU A 43 20.09 -9.16 -11.96
C GLU A 43 20.80 -8.20 -12.93
N LEU A 44 22.04 -7.85 -12.63
CA LEU A 44 22.88 -7.04 -13.51
C LEU A 44 23.68 -7.95 -14.42
N ILE A 45 23.38 -7.90 -15.72
CA ILE A 45 24.07 -8.69 -16.76
C ILE A 45 24.60 -7.71 -17.80
N ASP A 46 25.91 -7.73 -18.04
CA ASP A 46 26.59 -6.86 -19.00
C ASP A 46 26.23 -5.36 -18.84
N ASP A 47 26.26 -4.88 -17.60
CA ASP A 47 25.90 -3.50 -17.21
C ASP A 47 24.44 -3.08 -17.49
N VAL A 48 23.55 -4.06 -17.76
CA VAL A 48 22.11 -3.85 -17.93
C VAL A 48 21.35 -4.59 -16.84
N TRP A 49 20.40 -3.91 -16.19
CA TRP A 49 19.52 -4.53 -15.20
C TRP A 49 18.39 -5.31 -15.91
N TYR A 50 18.25 -6.57 -15.53
CA TYR A 50 17.17 -7.45 -15.98
C TYR A 50 16.32 -7.89 -14.79
N GLU A 51 15.00 -8.02 -15.04
CA GLU A 51 14.07 -8.70 -14.12
C GLU A 51 13.94 -10.16 -14.59
N ILE A 52 14.57 -11.05 -13.84
CA ILE A 52 14.55 -12.49 -14.13
C ILE A 52 13.39 -13.13 -13.39
N VAL A 53 12.49 -13.78 -14.14
CA VAL A 53 11.32 -14.45 -13.57
C VAL A 53 11.76 -15.68 -12.75
N ASP A 54 11.35 -15.75 -11.49
CA ASP A 54 11.37 -16.99 -10.71
C ASP A 54 10.30 -17.95 -11.23
N LYS A 55 10.73 -18.89 -12.06
CA LYS A 55 9.82 -19.85 -12.72
C LYS A 55 9.09 -20.76 -11.74
N SER A 56 9.68 -21.04 -10.58
CA SER A 56 9.06 -21.88 -9.55
C SER A 56 7.94 -21.15 -8.84
N ALA A 57 8.21 -19.91 -8.39
CA ALA A 57 7.22 -19.05 -7.77
C ALA A 57 6.11 -18.67 -8.75
N TRP A 58 6.46 -18.38 -10.03
CA TRP A 58 5.48 -18.15 -11.10
C TRP A 58 4.55 -19.33 -11.31
N LYS A 59 5.11 -20.56 -11.36
CA LYS A 59 4.30 -21.75 -11.53
C LYS A 59 3.33 -21.92 -10.36
N THR A 60 3.78 -21.78 -9.14
CA THR A 60 2.95 -21.88 -7.93
C THR A 60 1.81 -20.85 -7.98
N MET A 61 2.12 -19.60 -8.36
CA MET A 61 1.13 -18.54 -8.49
C MET A 61 0.09 -18.88 -9.57
N MET A 62 0.52 -19.36 -10.73
CA MET A 62 -0.41 -19.73 -11.83
C MET A 62 -1.23 -20.97 -11.53
N ASP A 63 -0.68 -21.94 -10.81
CA ASP A 63 -1.42 -23.13 -10.35
C ASP A 63 -2.58 -22.70 -9.42
N ARG A 64 -2.41 -21.69 -8.59
CA ARG A 64 -3.47 -21.11 -7.75
C ARG A 64 -4.53 -20.40 -8.59
N VAL A 65 -4.11 -19.54 -9.52
CA VAL A 65 -5.02 -18.83 -10.44
C VAL A 65 -5.88 -19.81 -11.23
N ASN A 66 -5.31 -20.89 -11.73
CA ASN A 66 -6.02 -21.94 -12.46
C ASN A 66 -7.05 -22.69 -11.58
N GLN A 67 -6.91 -22.63 -10.26
CA GLN A 67 -7.85 -23.18 -9.30
C GLN A 67 -8.87 -22.13 -8.80
N ALA A 68 -8.94 -20.96 -9.44
CA ALA A 68 -9.74 -19.82 -9.02
C ALA A 68 -9.43 -19.36 -7.57
N LEU A 69 -8.19 -19.53 -7.14
CA LEU A 69 -7.69 -19.04 -5.86
C LEU A 69 -6.92 -17.72 -6.06
N PRO A 70 -6.78 -16.91 -5.01
CA PRO A 70 -5.89 -15.75 -5.04
C PRO A 70 -4.48 -16.14 -5.49
N PRO A 71 -3.80 -15.33 -6.32
CA PRO A 71 -2.48 -15.66 -6.87
C PRO A 71 -1.41 -15.94 -5.80
N LEU A 72 -1.51 -15.30 -4.64
CA LEU A 72 -0.64 -15.53 -3.50
C LEU A 72 -1.42 -16.11 -2.32
N GLU A 73 -0.78 -16.87 -1.42
CA GLU A 73 -1.46 -17.48 -0.25
C GLU A 73 -2.00 -16.43 0.72
N ASP A 74 -1.25 -15.38 0.87
CA ASP A 74 -1.62 -14.23 1.70
C ASP A 74 -2.24 -13.09 0.92
N ALA A 75 -2.70 -13.34 -0.30
CA ALA A 75 -3.08 -12.32 -1.22
C ALA A 75 -4.43 -11.73 -0.87
N SER A 76 -4.35 -10.74 -0.13
CA SER A 76 -5.37 -9.73 -0.06
C SER A 76 -4.80 -8.35 -0.44
N ALA A 77 -3.56 -8.26 -0.92
CA ALA A 77 -2.95 -6.99 -1.29
C ALA A 77 -2.97 -6.79 -2.80
N ASP A 78 -3.45 -5.65 -3.23
CA ASP A 78 -3.18 -5.13 -4.56
C ASP A 78 -1.71 -4.69 -4.61
N GLU A 79 -0.89 -5.44 -5.30
CA GLU A 79 0.55 -5.18 -5.47
C GLU A 79 0.83 -3.87 -6.23
N THR A 80 -0.17 -3.31 -6.89
CA THR A 80 -0.04 -2.06 -7.66
C THR A 80 -0.23 -0.84 -6.78
N THR A 81 -1.17 -0.92 -5.83
CA THR A 81 -1.55 0.20 -4.95
C THR A 81 -1.08 0.00 -3.52
N GLY A 82 -0.61 -1.22 -3.17
CA GLY A 82 -0.27 -1.58 -1.79
C GLY A 82 -1.49 -1.67 -0.86
N VAL A 83 -2.70 -1.54 -1.42
CA VAL A 83 -3.96 -1.66 -0.66
C VAL A 83 -4.30 -3.14 -0.50
N VAL A 84 -4.67 -3.55 0.71
CA VAL A 84 -5.15 -4.90 0.97
C VAL A 84 -6.52 -5.08 0.32
N GLY A 85 -6.62 -6.09 -0.51
CA GLY A 85 -7.84 -6.36 -1.29
C GLY A 85 -7.53 -6.63 -2.75
N THR A 86 -8.49 -6.39 -3.58
CA THR A 86 -8.46 -6.57 -5.03
C THR A 86 -8.14 -5.26 -5.74
N VAL A 87 -7.90 -5.30 -7.04
CA VAL A 87 -7.71 -4.10 -7.86
C VAL A 87 -8.91 -3.15 -7.68
N GLY A 88 -8.65 -1.94 -7.20
CA GLY A 88 -9.69 -1.01 -6.79
C GLY A 88 -10.29 -1.30 -5.42
N GLY A 89 -9.61 -2.08 -4.59
CA GLY A 89 -10.05 -2.51 -3.26
C GLY A 89 -10.45 -1.35 -2.34
N ASP A 90 -11.40 -1.66 -1.47
CA ASP A 90 -11.94 -0.74 -0.48
C ASP A 90 -10.83 -0.30 0.50
N PRO A 91 -10.56 1.01 0.64
CA PRO A 91 -9.62 1.52 1.65
C PRO A 91 -9.94 1.04 3.08
N SER A 92 -11.20 0.69 3.37
CA SER A 92 -11.60 0.13 4.67
C SER A 92 -11.02 -1.26 4.94
N ALA A 93 -10.52 -1.95 3.91
CA ALA A 93 -9.83 -3.24 4.08
C ALA A 93 -8.51 -3.10 4.88
N ILE A 94 -7.89 -1.92 4.90
CA ILE A 94 -6.72 -1.60 5.72
C ILE A 94 -7.02 -1.83 7.21
N ASP A 95 -8.24 -1.55 7.66
CA ASP A 95 -8.63 -1.71 9.06
C ASP A 95 -8.65 -3.17 9.52
N SER A 96 -8.73 -4.12 8.59
CA SER A 96 -8.68 -5.56 8.87
C SER A 96 -7.26 -6.11 9.01
N ILE A 97 -6.23 -5.31 8.65
CA ILE A 97 -4.83 -5.75 8.76
C ILE A 97 -4.45 -5.86 10.23
N LYS A 98 -3.85 -6.99 10.58
CA LYS A 98 -3.24 -7.17 11.91
C LYS A 98 -2.04 -6.23 12.04
N PRO A 99 -2.05 -5.29 12.99
CA PRO A 99 -0.94 -4.35 13.15
C PRO A 99 0.34 -5.08 13.58
N ASP A 100 1.45 -4.66 13.02
CA ASP A 100 2.80 -5.04 13.45
C ASP A 100 3.42 -3.83 14.17
N TYR A 101 3.86 -4.03 15.40
CA TYR A 101 4.45 -2.99 16.25
C TYR A 101 5.98 -3.07 16.31
N THR A 102 6.62 -3.51 15.23
CA THR A 102 8.08 -3.60 15.11
C THR A 102 8.61 -2.71 14.01
N GLY A 103 9.92 -2.45 14.01
CA GLY A 103 10.62 -1.72 12.96
C GLY A 103 11.09 -0.33 13.34
N GLU A 104 11.73 0.34 12.39
CA GLU A 104 12.29 1.68 12.53
C GLU A 104 11.32 2.73 11.99
N VAL A 105 11.09 3.79 12.79
CA VAL A 105 10.14 4.86 12.46
C VAL A 105 10.79 6.22 12.64
N ALA A 106 10.85 7.00 11.55
CA ALA A 106 11.15 8.42 11.59
C ALA A 106 9.87 9.22 11.83
N VAL A 107 9.83 10.03 12.88
CA VAL A 107 8.71 10.93 13.16
C VAL A 107 9.15 12.36 12.90
N LEU A 108 8.62 12.95 11.82
CA LEU A 108 8.96 14.28 11.35
C LEU A 108 7.93 15.29 11.83
N ASN A 109 8.37 16.37 12.45
CA ASN A 109 7.47 17.43 12.92
C ASN A 109 7.15 18.42 11.80
N GLY A 110 5.96 18.33 11.23
CA GLY A 110 5.43 19.29 10.26
C GLY A 110 4.58 20.41 10.90
N THR A 111 4.73 20.63 12.22
CA THR A 111 3.96 21.65 12.95
C THR A 111 4.87 22.63 13.69
N ASP A 112 4.30 23.74 14.13
CA ASP A 112 5.01 24.73 14.97
C ASP A 112 5.08 24.32 16.45
N VAL A 113 4.55 23.15 16.81
CA VAL A 113 4.54 22.66 18.20
C VAL A 113 5.88 22.01 18.52
N GLN A 114 6.69 22.70 19.32
CA GLN A 114 7.99 22.20 19.72
C GLN A 114 7.87 20.88 20.50
N GLY A 115 8.68 19.87 20.13
CA GLY A 115 8.76 18.59 20.84
C GLY A 115 7.63 17.60 20.50
N LEU A 116 6.69 17.94 19.62
CA LEU A 116 5.59 17.04 19.24
C LEU A 116 6.10 15.71 18.66
N ALA A 117 7.06 15.75 17.73
CA ALA A 117 7.64 14.54 17.15
C ALA A 117 8.34 13.67 18.21
N ALA A 118 9.05 14.28 19.16
CA ALA A 118 9.69 13.55 20.25
C ALA A 118 8.67 12.86 21.16
N GLN A 119 7.56 13.53 21.46
CA GLN A 119 6.45 12.95 22.22
C GLN A 119 5.84 11.75 21.48
N LYS A 120 5.56 11.87 20.17
CA LYS A 120 4.98 10.81 19.35
C LYS A 120 5.95 9.65 19.17
N ALA A 121 7.24 9.91 18.94
CA ALA A 121 8.28 8.88 18.92
C ALA A 121 8.37 8.12 20.26
N GLY A 122 8.19 8.82 21.38
CA GLY A 122 8.08 8.20 22.71
C GLY A 122 6.93 7.21 22.81
N ILE A 123 5.75 7.55 22.29
CA ILE A 123 4.59 6.64 22.25
C ILE A 123 4.93 5.39 21.43
N LEU A 124 5.52 5.55 20.26
CA LEU A 124 5.88 4.43 19.38
C LEU A 124 6.89 3.49 20.05
N LYS A 125 7.89 4.03 20.76
CA LYS A 125 8.85 3.23 21.54
C LYS A 125 8.16 2.36 22.60
N THR A 126 7.14 2.86 23.27
CA THR A 126 6.38 2.07 24.26
C THR A 126 5.57 0.94 23.62
N LYS A 127 5.31 1.01 22.33
CA LYS A 127 4.60 -0.04 21.56
C LYS A 127 5.53 -1.11 20.97
N GLY A 128 6.85 -0.85 20.89
CA GLY A 128 7.83 -1.80 20.41
C GLY A 128 8.65 -1.33 19.20
N TYR A 129 8.38 -0.13 18.68
CA TYR A 129 9.17 0.43 17.56
C TYR A 129 10.52 1.01 18.02
N THR A 130 11.50 1.01 17.14
CA THR A 130 12.65 1.89 17.21
C THR A 130 12.27 3.20 16.54
N ALA A 131 12.03 4.27 17.31
CA ALA A 131 11.53 5.51 16.75
C ALA A 131 12.43 6.69 17.11
N TYR A 132 12.62 7.63 16.19
CA TYR A 132 13.32 8.88 16.45
C TYR A 132 12.52 10.06 15.90
N ALA A 133 12.84 11.25 16.40
CA ALA A 133 12.17 12.49 16.03
C ALA A 133 13.11 13.39 15.23
N ASP A 134 12.55 14.01 14.20
CA ASP A 134 13.20 15.03 13.38
C ASP A 134 12.20 16.11 12.97
N SER A 135 12.65 17.13 12.25
CA SER A 135 11.82 18.19 11.68
C SER A 135 11.47 17.88 10.24
N SER A 136 10.27 18.30 9.82
CA SER A 136 9.85 18.27 8.42
C SER A 136 9.95 19.66 7.80
N LEU A 137 10.22 19.69 6.50
CA LEU A 137 10.02 20.90 5.66
C LEU A 137 8.56 21.00 5.18
N GLU A 138 7.80 19.94 5.27
CA GLU A 138 6.38 19.91 4.95
C GLU A 138 5.56 20.30 6.17
N HIS A 139 4.48 21.06 5.94
CA HIS A 139 3.54 21.50 6.97
C HIS A 139 2.12 21.06 6.63
N PRO A 140 1.82 19.74 6.67
CA PRO A 140 0.50 19.23 6.32
C PRO A 140 -0.54 19.58 7.39
N THR A 141 -1.79 19.66 6.97
CA THR A 141 -2.93 19.75 7.88
C THR A 141 -3.17 18.39 8.55
N ASP A 142 -3.19 17.34 7.75
CA ASP A 142 -3.39 15.97 8.20
C ASP A 142 -2.06 15.24 8.22
N SER A 143 -1.80 14.50 9.29
CA SER A 143 -0.60 13.68 9.41
C SER A 143 -0.59 12.57 8.37
N ILE A 144 0.59 12.25 7.85
CA ILE A 144 0.81 11.26 6.79
C ILE A 144 1.71 10.15 7.33
N ILE A 145 1.39 8.91 7.01
CA ILE A 145 2.24 7.75 7.31
C ILE A 145 2.69 7.16 5.97
N VAL A 146 4.00 7.09 5.77
CA VAL A 146 4.62 6.59 4.54
C VAL A 146 5.37 5.30 4.85
N TYR A 147 5.16 4.26 4.03
CA TYR A 147 5.79 2.96 4.18
C TYR A 147 6.45 2.52 2.85
N ASP A 148 7.28 1.49 2.89
CA ASP A 148 8.12 1.00 1.78
C ASP A 148 7.35 0.38 0.60
N GLY A 149 6.02 0.37 0.63
CA GLY A 149 5.17 -0.25 -0.38
C GLY A 149 5.01 -1.77 -0.23
N THR A 150 5.68 -2.39 0.74
CA THR A 150 5.55 -3.83 0.99
C THR A 150 4.37 -4.13 1.94
N ARG A 151 3.88 -5.37 1.91
CA ARG A 151 2.83 -5.83 2.84
C ARG A 151 3.28 -5.77 4.31
N THR A 152 4.54 -6.12 4.57
CA THR A 152 5.12 -6.04 5.92
C THR A 152 5.19 -4.58 6.38
N GLY A 153 5.63 -3.68 5.50
CA GLY A 153 5.63 -2.24 5.76
C GLY A 153 4.21 -1.70 6.02
N LEU A 154 3.22 -2.16 5.25
CA LEU A 154 1.82 -1.77 5.48
C LEU A 154 1.30 -2.22 6.85
N ALA A 155 1.61 -3.43 7.30
CA ALA A 155 1.24 -3.91 8.65
C ALA A 155 1.89 -3.06 9.75
N LYS A 156 3.16 -2.66 9.58
CA LYS A 156 3.86 -1.72 10.46
C LYS A 156 3.21 -0.33 10.44
N ALA A 157 2.85 0.19 9.25
CA ALA A 157 2.17 1.47 9.10
C ALA A 157 0.80 1.49 9.79
N VAL A 158 0.03 0.39 9.69
CA VAL A 158 -1.24 0.23 10.43
C VAL A 158 -1.01 0.23 11.95
N GLY A 159 0.07 -0.41 12.41
CA GLY A 159 0.46 -0.35 13.82
C GLY A 159 0.78 1.07 14.29
N VAL A 160 1.52 1.84 13.48
CA VAL A 160 1.82 3.27 13.73
C VAL A 160 0.55 4.10 13.75
N ALA A 161 -0.35 3.93 12.77
CA ALA A 161 -1.63 4.63 12.69
C ALA A 161 -2.46 4.43 13.96
N LYS A 162 -2.61 3.18 14.40
CA LYS A 162 -3.33 2.84 15.64
C LYS A 162 -2.64 3.36 16.91
N ALA A 163 -1.30 3.39 16.94
CA ALA A 163 -0.55 3.87 18.08
C ALA A 163 -0.63 5.39 18.27
N LEU A 164 -0.73 6.14 17.18
CA LEU A 164 -0.75 7.60 17.17
C LEU A 164 -2.15 8.21 16.98
N ASP A 165 -3.17 7.37 16.81
CA ASP A 165 -4.55 7.78 16.49
C ASP A 165 -4.62 8.62 15.20
N ILE A 166 -3.92 8.14 14.15
CA ILE A 166 -3.95 8.71 12.81
C ILE A 166 -4.87 7.83 11.95
N PRO A 167 -5.78 8.42 11.15
CA PRO A 167 -6.64 7.64 10.26
C PRO A 167 -5.83 6.77 9.29
N THR A 168 -6.25 5.52 9.09
CA THR A 168 -5.61 4.59 8.15
C THR A 168 -5.67 5.07 6.70
N ALA A 169 -6.63 5.92 6.36
CA ALA A 169 -6.72 6.60 5.07
C ALA A 169 -5.51 7.51 4.77
N ASN A 170 -4.73 7.89 5.78
CA ASN A 170 -3.54 8.72 5.64
C ASN A 170 -2.25 7.90 5.46
N ILE A 171 -2.37 6.57 5.32
CA ILE A 171 -1.25 5.68 5.00
C ILE A 171 -1.02 5.70 3.49
N LYS A 172 0.24 5.91 3.07
CA LYS A 172 0.65 5.97 1.66
C LYS A 172 1.91 5.13 1.44
N ALA A 173 2.00 4.49 0.27
CA ALA A 173 3.26 3.91 -0.17
C ALA A 173 4.26 5.02 -0.52
N ASN A 174 5.54 4.80 -0.24
CA ASN A 174 6.60 5.73 -0.59
C ASN A 174 6.75 5.80 -2.13
N ASP A 175 6.60 6.97 -2.67
CA ASP A 175 6.78 7.26 -4.09
C ASP A 175 8.23 7.68 -4.44
N GLY A 176 9.15 7.54 -3.48
CA GLY A 176 10.54 7.95 -3.59
C GLY A 176 10.83 9.35 -3.01
N SER A 177 9.82 10.04 -2.49
CA SER A 177 9.99 11.38 -1.89
C SER A 177 10.51 11.35 -0.46
N TYR A 178 10.45 10.19 0.19
CA TYR A 178 10.84 10.02 1.60
C TYR A 178 12.02 9.07 1.75
N PRO A 179 12.80 9.18 2.86
CA PRO A 179 13.91 8.28 3.15
C PRO A 179 13.52 6.80 3.08
N THR A 180 14.44 5.97 2.61
CA THR A 180 14.25 4.51 2.48
C THR A 180 15.10 3.71 3.48
N ASP A 181 15.80 4.40 4.37
CA ASP A 181 16.63 3.82 5.44
C ASP A 181 15.84 3.49 6.71
N VAL A 182 14.55 3.81 6.71
CA VAL A 182 13.59 3.44 7.77
C VAL A 182 12.41 2.69 7.19
N ASP A 183 11.74 1.86 8.01
CA ASP A 183 10.54 1.14 7.57
C ASP A 183 9.35 2.09 7.34
N ILE A 184 9.22 3.09 8.22
CA ILE A 184 8.08 4.00 8.23
C ILE A 184 8.55 5.43 8.45
N THR A 185 8.02 6.37 7.67
CA THR A 185 8.13 7.80 7.91
C THR A 185 6.76 8.37 8.28
N VAL A 186 6.68 9.08 9.40
CA VAL A 186 5.48 9.81 9.82
C VAL A 186 5.75 11.30 9.71
N VAL A 187 4.94 12.01 8.93
CA VAL A 187 4.95 13.48 8.90
C VAL A 187 3.74 13.97 9.70
N LEU A 188 3.99 14.59 10.84
CA LEU A 188 2.95 15.10 11.71
C LEU A 188 2.35 16.38 11.15
N GLY A 189 1.05 16.40 11.05
CA GLY A 189 0.25 17.55 10.69
C GLY A 189 -0.37 18.27 11.90
N THR A 190 -1.10 19.34 11.63
CA THR A 190 -1.78 20.13 12.67
C THR A 190 -2.91 19.38 13.38
N ASP A 191 -3.40 18.27 12.79
CA ASP A 191 -4.37 17.33 13.38
C ASP A 191 -3.85 16.69 14.67
N GLN A 192 -2.53 16.52 14.78
CA GLN A 192 -1.88 15.94 15.95
C GLN A 192 -1.41 16.99 16.98
N ALA A 193 -1.56 18.28 16.67
CA ALA A 193 -1.24 19.34 17.60
C ALA A 193 -2.27 19.41 18.74
N PRO A 194 -1.89 19.80 19.98
CA PRO A 194 -2.84 20.01 21.06
C PRO A 194 -3.92 21.02 20.65
N LYS A 195 -5.18 20.66 20.80
CA LYS A 195 -6.30 21.59 20.59
C LYS A 195 -6.21 22.68 21.65
N ARG A 196 -6.12 23.92 21.21
CA ARG A 196 -6.16 25.11 22.08
C ARG A 196 -7.58 25.35 22.57
#